data_9832d513c844c8cb975aa181b0dd1122
#
_entry.id   9832d513c844c8cb975aa181b0dd1122
#
_cell.length_a   1.000
_cell.length_b   1.000
_cell.length_c   1.000
_cell.angle_alpha   90.00
_cell.angle_beta   90.00
_cell.angle_gamma   90.00
#
_symmetry.space_group_name_H-M   'P 1'
#
loop_
_entity.id
_entity.type
_entity.pdbx_description
1 polymer ?
#
loop_
_entity_poly.entity_id
_entity_poly.type
_entity_poly.pdbx_seq_one_letter_code
_entity_poly.pdbx_strand_id
1 'polypeptide(L)'
;FLSRGWAHSVRGLVRGSRAKRAAEKAELFSYKGIPTPSPVAFLERRHLRIPVESYICYEFLPGTENLTECYRRMGFGAFGQAGILEAVARDVAGMHEKGLHHGDLKWSNILISEKQTGMAWLVDLDGAGIIGFARGIRMVEDLSRFLVDLLENMEARMPGMGQFVRAYVHARGLDREKAVRFLRSVEKKTQQKLRTHARTRGHRIRLKDREITGILQA
;
A
#
# COMPACT_ATOMS: atom_id res chain seq x y z
N PHE A 1 7.03 16.18 9.46
CA PHE A 1 7.25 16.51 8.03
C PHE A 1 7.82 17.92 7.87
N LEU A 2 8.93 18.09 7.15
CA LEU A 2 9.52 19.37 6.81
C LEU A 2 9.00 19.82 5.43
N SER A 3 8.69 21.12 5.27
CA SER A 3 8.31 21.66 3.98
C SER A 3 9.56 21.81 3.08
N ARG A 4 9.55 21.17 1.92
CA ARG A 4 10.62 21.27 0.92
C ARG A 4 10.27 22.38 -0.07
N GLY A 5 10.79 23.59 0.17
CA GLY A 5 10.69 24.73 -0.75
C GLY A 5 9.39 25.55 -0.64
N TRP A 6 9.46 26.82 -1.04
CA TRP A 6 8.38 27.81 -0.91
C TRP A 6 7.11 27.47 -1.70
N ALA A 7 7.23 26.78 -2.84
CA ALA A 7 6.07 26.34 -3.61
C ALA A 7 5.20 25.29 -2.87
N HIS A 8 5.81 24.47 -2.01
CA HIS A 8 5.08 23.56 -1.09
C HIS A 8 4.40 24.32 0.05
N SER A 9 5.01 25.40 0.51
CA SER A 9 4.48 26.24 1.59
C SER A 9 3.21 27.00 1.17
N VAL A 10 3.16 27.52 -0.05
CA VAL A 10 1.97 28.20 -0.61
C VAL A 10 0.79 27.22 -0.78
N ARG A 11 1.03 25.98 -1.21
CA ARG A 11 -0.01 24.94 -1.25
C ARG A 11 -0.54 24.58 0.15
N GLY A 12 0.29 24.71 1.18
CA GLY A 12 -0.09 24.48 2.56
C GLY A 12 -1.10 25.49 3.13
N LEU A 13 -1.13 26.73 2.60
CA LEU A 13 -2.13 27.74 2.97
C LEU A 13 -3.56 27.32 2.64
N VAL A 14 -3.77 26.68 1.51
CA VAL A 14 -5.10 26.29 1.02
C VAL A 14 -5.49 24.87 1.46
N ARG A 15 -4.51 23.95 1.56
CA ARG A 15 -4.77 22.52 1.78
C ARG A 15 -4.43 22.02 3.19
N GLY A 16 -3.98 22.90 4.08
CA GLY A 16 -3.47 22.49 5.39
C GLY A 16 -2.09 21.78 5.31
N SER A 17 -1.51 21.47 6.47
CA SER A 17 -0.24 20.75 6.56
C SER A 17 -0.35 19.29 6.13
N ARG A 18 0.81 18.64 5.93
CA ARG A 18 0.84 17.20 5.66
C ARG A 18 0.27 16.39 6.81
N ALA A 19 0.58 16.77 8.05
CA ALA A 19 0.06 16.09 9.25
C ALA A 19 -1.46 16.18 9.35
N LYS A 20 -2.04 17.38 9.13
CA LYS A 20 -3.50 17.55 9.09
C LYS A 20 -4.15 16.66 8.04
N ARG A 21 -3.65 16.69 6.82
CA ARG A 21 -4.19 15.84 5.73
C ARG A 21 -4.03 14.36 6.02
N ALA A 22 -2.94 13.93 6.66
CA ALA A 22 -2.75 12.54 7.05
C ALA A 22 -3.77 12.12 8.12
N ALA A 23 -4.05 12.99 9.10
CA ALA A 23 -5.08 12.77 10.10
C ALA A 23 -6.47 12.63 9.46
N GLU A 24 -6.86 13.59 8.61
CA GLU A 24 -8.15 13.57 7.91
C GLU A 24 -8.33 12.28 7.06
N LYS A 25 -7.25 11.79 6.44
CA LYS A 25 -7.29 10.54 5.69
C LYS A 25 -7.41 9.32 6.59
N ALA A 26 -6.70 9.28 7.72
CA ALA A 26 -6.84 8.20 8.68
C ALA A 26 -8.25 8.13 9.25
N GLU A 27 -8.84 9.27 9.59
CA GLU A 27 -10.24 9.36 10.01
C GLU A 27 -11.21 8.87 8.92
N LEU A 28 -11.00 9.27 7.67
CA LEU A 28 -11.79 8.80 6.52
C LEU A 28 -11.70 7.28 6.35
N PHE A 29 -10.50 6.71 6.45
CA PHE A 29 -10.28 5.27 6.33
C PHE A 29 -10.98 4.53 7.46
N SER A 30 -10.80 4.99 8.71
CA SER A 30 -11.47 4.44 9.89
C SER A 30 -13.00 4.53 9.76
N TYR A 31 -13.54 5.68 9.36
CA TYR A 31 -14.98 5.87 9.11
C TYR A 31 -15.53 4.91 8.05
N LYS A 32 -14.72 4.60 7.04
CA LYS A 32 -15.05 3.60 6.02
C LYS A 32 -14.81 2.17 6.48
N GLY A 33 -14.42 1.96 7.74
CA GLY A 33 -14.12 0.64 8.30
C GLY A 33 -12.91 -0.03 7.64
N ILE A 34 -11.89 0.76 7.29
CA ILE A 34 -10.59 0.25 6.88
C ILE A 34 -9.65 0.36 8.08
N PRO A 35 -9.06 -0.75 8.55
CA PRO A 35 -8.16 -0.71 9.69
C PRO A 35 -6.96 0.21 9.43
N THR A 36 -6.81 1.20 10.29
CA THR A 36 -5.68 2.13 10.33
C THR A 36 -5.53 2.66 11.76
N PRO A 37 -4.32 2.97 12.24
CA PRO A 37 -4.15 3.58 13.54
C PRO A 37 -4.90 4.90 13.63
N SER A 38 -5.59 5.12 14.76
CA SER A 38 -6.34 6.36 14.99
C SER A 38 -5.39 7.53 15.19
N PRO A 39 -5.61 8.67 14.51
CA PRO A 39 -4.83 9.86 14.79
C PRO A 39 -5.25 10.43 16.16
N VAL A 40 -4.27 10.58 17.06
CA VAL A 40 -4.48 11.12 18.42
C VAL A 40 -4.36 12.64 18.41
N ALA A 41 -3.35 13.17 17.69
CA ALA A 41 -3.11 14.60 17.58
C ALA A 41 -2.30 14.91 16.32
N PHE A 42 -2.43 16.13 15.84
CA PHE A 42 -1.45 16.71 14.93
C PHE A 42 -1.02 18.10 15.42
N LEU A 43 0.23 18.43 15.16
CA LEU A 43 0.85 19.69 15.56
C LEU A 43 1.42 20.37 14.34
N GLU A 44 1.29 21.70 14.30
CA GLU A 44 1.82 22.52 13.22
C GLU A 44 2.63 23.69 13.78
N ARG A 45 3.85 23.87 13.31
CA ARG A 45 4.59 25.12 13.47
C ARG A 45 4.38 25.96 12.23
N ARG A 46 3.86 27.17 12.42
CA ARG A 46 3.55 28.10 11.33
C ARG A 46 4.44 29.34 11.38
N HIS A 47 4.83 29.85 10.22
CA HIS A 47 5.43 31.16 10.04
C HIS A 47 4.55 31.97 9.08
N LEU A 48 4.10 33.14 9.48
CA LEU A 48 3.16 33.99 8.72
C LEU A 48 1.95 33.17 8.15
N ARG A 49 1.32 32.34 9.03
CA ARG A 49 0.20 31.43 8.69
C ARG A 49 0.56 30.26 7.78
N ILE A 50 1.81 30.16 7.28
CA ILE A 50 2.28 29.07 6.43
C ILE A 50 2.80 27.95 7.33
N PRO A 51 2.33 26.69 7.20
CA PRO A 51 2.89 25.57 7.95
C PRO A 51 4.30 25.25 7.45
N VAL A 52 5.30 25.42 8.31
CA VAL A 52 6.72 25.12 8.01
C VAL A 52 7.12 23.73 8.51
N GLU A 53 6.52 23.27 9.59
CA GLU A 53 6.69 21.93 10.14
C GLU A 53 5.34 21.39 10.58
N SER A 54 5.18 20.08 10.51
CA SER A 54 3.99 19.43 11.04
C SER A 54 4.31 18.01 11.49
N TYR A 55 3.66 17.61 12.58
CA TYR A 55 3.80 16.32 13.23
C TYR A 55 2.42 15.70 13.39
N ILE A 56 2.34 14.39 13.27
CA ILE A 56 1.13 13.62 13.57
C ILE A 56 1.48 12.51 14.54
N CYS A 57 0.65 12.34 15.55
CA CYS A 57 0.71 11.25 16.51
C CYS A 57 -0.45 10.30 16.25
N TYR A 58 -0.15 9.02 16.19
CA TYR A 58 -1.12 7.95 16.08
C TYR A 58 -1.15 7.13 17.36
N GLU A 59 -2.26 6.43 17.59
CA GLU A 59 -2.28 5.39 18.60
C GLU A 59 -1.20 4.33 18.31
N PHE A 60 -0.60 3.82 19.37
CA PHE A 60 0.34 2.71 19.25
C PHE A 60 -0.43 1.40 19.19
N LEU A 61 -0.12 0.56 18.24
CA LEU A 61 -0.70 -0.78 18.07
C LEU A 61 0.28 -1.82 18.64
N PRO A 62 0.09 -2.26 19.90
CA PRO A 62 1.02 -3.21 20.51
C PRO A 62 0.94 -4.59 19.85
N GLY A 63 2.10 -5.25 19.72
CA GLY A 63 2.19 -6.59 19.13
C GLY A 63 1.92 -6.62 17.62
N THR A 64 2.10 -5.49 16.93
CA THR A 64 2.09 -5.43 15.48
C THR A 64 3.51 -5.26 14.93
N GLU A 65 3.74 -5.83 13.78
CA GLU A 65 4.95 -5.63 12.98
C GLU A 65 4.55 -5.37 11.52
N ASN A 66 5.42 -4.74 10.75
CA ASN A 66 5.12 -4.57 9.34
C ASN A 66 5.34 -5.88 8.55
N LEU A 67 4.68 -5.98 7.41
CA LEU A 67 4.68 -7.20 6.60
C LEU A 67 6.09 -7.64 6.17
N THR A 68 7.02 -6.68 5.98
CA THR A 68 8.42 -6.97 5.65
C THR A 68 9.17 -7.61 6.83
N GLU A 69 8.97 -7.08 8.03
CA GLU A 69 9.56 -7.64 9.26
C GLU A 69 9.01 -9.02 9.57
N CYS A 70 7.69 -9.18 9.44
CA CYS A 70 7.04 -10.48 9.60
C CYS A 70 7.62 -11.54 8.65
N TYR A 71 7.76 -11.19 7.37
CA TYR A 71 8.38 -12.08 6.39
C TYR A 71 9.80 -12.47 6.77
N ARG A 72 10.62 -11.50 7.21
CA ARG A 72 12.01 -11.78 7.63
C ARG A 72 12.07 -12.67 8.85
N ARG A 73 11.17 -12.47 9.80
CA ARG A 73 11.11 -13.27 11.05
C ARG A 73 10.64 -14.70 10.79
N MET A 74 9.56 -14.87 10.01
CA MET A 74 8.97 -16.17 9.74
C MET A 74 9.75 -16.99 8.72
N GLY A 75 10.43 -16.34 7.80
CA GLY A 75 11.06 -16.98 6.66
C GLY A 75 10.08 -17.41 5.57
N PHE A 76 10.64 -17.76 4.43
CA PHE A 76 9.93 -17.98 3.17
C PHE A 76 8.77 -19.00 3.24
N GLY A 77 9.02 -20.18 3.81
CA GLY A 77 8.02 -21.27 3.83
C GLY A 77 6.85 -21.01 4.78
N ALA A 78 7.15 -20.65 6.03
CA ALA A 78 6.15 -20.43 7.06
C ALA A 78 5.26 -19.24 6.73
N PHE A 79 5.83 -18.14 6.25
CA PHE A 79 5.08 -16.96 5.83
C PHE A 79 4.07 -17.28 4.71
N GLY A 80 4.48 -18.04 3.69
CA GLY A 80 3.61 -18.43 2.59
C GLY A 80 2.44 -19.31 2.99
N GLN A 81 2.59 -20.11 4.06
CA GLN A 81 1.54 -21.02 4.57
C GLN A 81 0.60 -20.35 5.58
N ALA A 82 0.99 -19.24 6.17
CA ALA A 82 0.26 -18.61 7.27
C ALA A 82 -1.05 -17.89 6.87
N GLY A 83 -1.42 -17.85 5.59
CA GLY A 83 -2.63 -17.16 5.13
C GLY A 83 -2.60 -15.63 5.26
N ILE A 84 -1.44 -15.06 5.61
CA ILE A 84 -1.25 -13.62 5.84
C ILE A 84 -1.54 -12.82 4.57
N LEU A 85 -0.99 -13.27 3.43
CA LEU A 85 -1.19 -12.59 2.15
C LEU A 85 -2.64 -12.62 1.68
N GLU A 86 -3.39 -13.65 2.02
CA GLU A 86 -4.82 -13.73 1.74
C GLU A 86 -5.62 -12.73 2.57
N ALA A 87 -5.28 -12.57 3.84
CA ALA A 87 -5.89 -11.56 4.71
C ALA A 87 -5.60 -10.15 4.19
N VAL A 88 -4.34 -9.84 3.90
CA VAL A 88 -3.93 -8.55 3.30
C VAL A 88 -4.67 -8.30 1.98
N ALA A 89 -4.82 -9.33 1.13
CA ALA A 89 -5.53 -9.21 -0.13
C ALA A 89 -7.01 -8.84 0.05
N ARG A 90 -7.69 -9.44 1.05
CA ARG A 90 -9.08 -9.11 1.38
C ARG A 90 -9.22 -7.67 1.88
N ASP A 91 -8.32 -7.23 2.76
CA ASP A 91 -8.37 -5.87 3.31
C ASP A 91 -8.08 -4.81 2.24
N VAL A 92 -7.09 -5.05 1.37
CA VAL A 92 -6.80 -4.18 0.22
C VAL A 92 -7.97 -4.17 -0.78
N ALA A 93 -8.58 -5.32 -1.05
CA ALA A 93 -9.77 -5.40 -1.90
C ALA A 93 -10.94 -4.61 -1.30
N GLY A 94 -11.18 -4.76 0.01
CA GLY A 94 -12.22 -4.03 0.74
C GLY A 94 -12.01 -2.51 0.72
N MET A 95 -10.76 -2.05 0.87
CA MET A 95 -10.40 -0.64 0.69
C MET A 95 -10.77 -0.14 -0.72
N HIS A 96 -10.40 -0.87 -1.75
CA HIS A 96 -10.70 -0.52 -3.14
C HIS A 96 -12.21 -0.56 -3.43
N GLU A 97 -12.96 -1.51 -2.85
CA GLU A 97 -14.42 -1.57 -2.99
C GLU A 97 -15.12 -0.34 -2.39
N LYS A 98 -14.63 0.13 -1.24
CA LYS A 98 -15.12 1.34 -0.56
C LYS A 98 -14.71 2.63 -1.27
N GLY A 99 -14.08 2.53 -2.42
CA GLY A 99 -13.68 3.66 -3.26
C GLY A 99 -12.45 4.40 -2.74
N LEU A 100 -11.59 3.74 -1.98
CA LEU A 100 -10.35 4.30 -1.44
C LEU A 100 -9.13 3.69 -2.12
N HIS A 101 -8.03 4.43 -2.15
CA HIS A 101 -6.71 3.96 -2.57
C HIS A 101 -5.65 4.39 -1.57
N HIS A 102 -4.58 3.62 -1.44
CA HIS A 102 -3.49 3.92 -0.52
C HIS A 102 -2.48 4.93 -1.09
N GLY A 103 -2.17 4.82 -2.38
CA GLY A 103 -1.22 5.68 -3.08
C GLY A 103 0.25 5.37 -2.85
N ASP A 104 0.60 4.62 -1.79
CA ASP A 104 1.95 4.10 -1.52
C ASP A 104 1.89 2.73 -0.82
N LEU A 105 1.15 1.79 -1.41
CA LEU A 105 0.94 0.46 -0.86
C LEU A 105 2.22 -0.39 -0.94
N LYS A 106 3.03 -0.31 0.11
CA LYS A 106 4.26 -1.10 0.31
C LYS A 106 4.06 -2.08 1.44
N TRP A 107 4.89 -3.10 1.50
CA TRP A 107 4.91 -4.06 2.59
C TRP A 107 5.22 -3.43 3.95
N SER A 108 6.11 -2.42 3.97
CA SER A 108 6.42 -1.66 5.19
C SER A 108 5.27 -0.78 5.69
N ASN A 109 4.26 -0.51 4.84
CA ASN A 109 3.09 0.30 5.17
C ASN A 109 1.85 -0.55 5.51
N ILE A 110 2.03 -1.84 5.72
CA ILE A 110 1.00 -2.80 6.14
C ILE A 110 1.45 -3.43 7.45
N LEU A 111 0.72 -3.16 8.53
CA LEU A 111 0.99 -3.80 9.82
C LEU A 111 0.06 -5.00 9.99
N ILE A 112 0.61 -6.04 10.59
CA ILE A 112 -0.12 -7.26 10.96
C ILE A 112 0.16 -7.59 12.42
N SER A 113 -0.75 -8.29 13.06
CA SER A 113 -0.60 -8.75 14.44
C SER A 113 -0.48 -10.26 14.47
N GLU A 114 0.42 -10.76 15.32
CA GLU A 114 0.52 -12.20 15.58
C GLU A 114 -0.73 -12.76 16.27
N LYS A 115 -1.38 -11.93 17.08
CA LYS A 115 -2.56 -12.33 17.87
C LYS A 115 -3.87 -12.22 17.10
N GLN A 116 -3.93 -11.38 16.08
CA GLN A 116 -5.09 -11.14 15.23
C GLN A 116 -4.75 -11.52 13.80
N THR A 117 -4.48 -12.82 13.58
CA THR A 117 -4.27 -13.35 12.23
C THR A 117 -5.53 -13.12 11.41
N GLY A 118 -5.50 -12.23 10.45
CA GLY A 118 -6.62 -11.96 9.56
C GLY A 118 -7.00 -10.49 9.40
N MET A 119 -6.31 -9.58 10.09
CA MET A 119 -6.50 -8.13 9.93
C MET A 119 -5.18 -7.45 9.61
N ALA A 120 -5.19 -6.59 8.59
CA ALA A 120 -4.05 -5.76 8.23
C ALA A 120 -4.40 -4.28 8.44
N TRP A 121 -3.55 -3.55 9.18
CA TRP A 121 -3.67 -2.11 9.34
C TRP A 121 -2.85 -1.40 8.29
N LEU A 122 -3.47 -0.43 7.62
CA LEU A 122 -2.81 0.41 6.62
C LEU A 122 -2.26 1.66 7.29
N VAL A 123 -0.96 1.93 7.11
CA VAL A 123 -0.25 3.09 7.68
C VAL A 123 0.39 3.93 6.59
N ASP A 124 0.84 5.15 6.95
CA ASP A 124 1.41 6.12 5.99
C ASP A 124 0.45 6.50 4.86
N LEU A 125 -0.72 7.00 5.25
CA LEU A 125 -1.79 7.39 4.34
C LEU A 125 -1.56 8.75 3.63
N ASP A 126 -0.32 9.28 3.60
CA ASP A 126 -0.04 10.58 2.96
C ASP A 126 -0.44 10.62 1.47
N GLY A 127 -0.21 9.51 0.76
CA GLY A 127 -0.63 9.33 -0.64
C GLY A 127 -2.06 8.89 -0.85
N ALA A 128 -2.77 8.52 0.21
CA ALA A 128 -4.09 7.92 0.14
C ALA A 128 -5.19 8.91 -0.28
N GLY A 129 -6.33 8.39 -0.70
CA GLY A 129 -7.47 9.23 -1.06
C GLY A 129 -8.66 8.46 -1.62
N ILE A 130 -9.67 9.23 -2.02
CA ILE A 130 -10.87 8.70 -2.65
C ILE A 130 -10.58 8.43 -4.13
N ILE A 131 -11.02 7.28 -4.61
CA ILE A 131 -10.95 6.91 -6.01
C ILE A 131 -12.14 7.54 -6.74
N GLY A 132 -11.89 8.60 -7.51
CA GLY A 132 -12.88 9.20 -8.39
C GLY A 132 -13.02 8.42 -9.71
N PHE A 133 -13.16 9.16 -10.81
CA PHE A 133 -13.30 8.59 -12.17
C PHE A 133 -12.11 7.70 -12.61
N ALA A 134 -10.94 7.86 -12.01
CA ALA A 134 -9.74 7.05 -12.31
C ALA A 134 -9.69 5.71 -11.54
N ARG A 135 -10.85 5.09 -11.25
CA ARG A 135 -10.94 3.91 -10.36
C ARG A 135 -9.96 2.81 -10.71
N GLY A 136 -9.96 2.34 -11.94
CA GLY A 136 -9.07 1.25 -12.37
C GLY A 136 -7.59 1.60 -12.26
N ILE A 137 -7.21 2.84 -12.58
CA ILE A 137 -5.81 3.29 -12.57
C ILE A 137 -5.23 3.29 -11.15
N ARG A 138 -5.97 3.80 -10.16
CA ARG A 138 -5.51 3.88 -8.76
C ARG A 138 -5.31 2.50 -8.13
N MET A 139 -6.22 1.58 -8.39
CA MET A 139 -6.09 0.19 -7.93
C MET A 139 -4.89 -0.52 -8.56
N VAL A 140 -4.68 -0.31 -9.87
CA VAL A 140 -3.51 -0.83 -10.59
C VAL A 140 -2.22 -0.24 -10.02
N GLU A 141 -2.21 1.05 -9.66
CA GLU A 141 -1.06 1.71 -9.05
C GLU A 141 -0.72 1.13 -7.68
N ASP A 142 -1.71 0.90 -6.82
CA ASP A 142 -1.51 0.32 -5.49
C ASP A 142 -0.96 -1.11 -5.58
N LEU A 143 -1.61 -1.99 -6.35
CA LEU A 143 -1.12 -3.36 -6.50
C LEU A 143 0.25 -3.42 -7.20
N SER A 144 0.51 -2.51 -8.14
CA SER A 144 1.83 -2.45 -8.76
C SER A 144 2.92 -2.05 -7.77
N ARG A 145 2.65 -1.16 -6.82
CA ARG A 145 3.59 -0.79 -5.75
C ARG A 145 3.85 -1.96 -4.81
N PHE A 146 2.78 -2.65 -4.41
CA PHE A 146 2.87 -3.85 -3.58
C PHE A 146 3.76 -4.93 -4.21
N LEU A 147 3.57 -5.19 -5.52
CA LEU A 147 4.37 -6.16 -6.26
C LEU A 147 5.82 -5.70 -6.50
N VAL A 148 6.04 -4.42 -6.78
CA VAL A 148 7.40 -3.86 -6.92
C VAL A 148 8.19 -4.03 -5.64
N ASP A 149 7.60 -3.69 -4.49
CA ASP A 149 8.26 -3.81 -3.19
C ASP A 149 8.62 -5.26 -2.88
N LEU A 150 7.72 -6.20 -3.21
CA LEU A 150 7.98 -7.62 -3.13
C LEU A 150 9.20 -8.04 -3.97
N LEU A 151 9.18 -7.69 -5.26
CA LEU A 151 10.17 -8.15 -6.23
C LEU A 151 11.56 -7.51 -6.03
N GLU A 152 11.61 -6.32 -5.43
CA GLU A 152 12.87 -5.62 -5.12
C GLU A 152 13.50 -6.07 -3.80
N ASN A 153 12.68 -6.47 -2.81
CA ASN A 153 13.15 -6.70 -1.45
C ASN A 153 13.09 -8.16 -0.99
N MET A 154 12.47 -9.03 -1.78
CA MET A 154 12.22 -10.41 -1.42
C MET A 154 12.54 -11.36 -2.57
N GLU A 155 12.53 -12.66 -2.30
CA GLU A 155 12.74 -13.66 -3.35
C GLU A 155 11.54 -13.70 -4.32
N ALA A 156 11.83 -13.69 -5.63
CA ALA A 156 10.84 -13.58 -6.70
C ALA A 156 9.79 -14.73 -6.73
N ARG A 157 10.06 -15.84 -6.05
CA ARG A 157 9.16 -17.02 -6.00
C ARG A 157 8.46 -17.14 -4.64
N MET A 158 7.81 -16.08 -4.18
CA MET A 158 7.16 -16.14 -2.88
C MET A 158 5.95 -17.07 -2.89
N PRO A 159 5.94 -18.13 -2.03
CA PRO A 159 4.72 -18.88 -1.76
C PRO A 159 3.63 -17.94 -1.23
N GLY A 160 2.41 -18.14 -1.68
CA GLY A 160 1.28 -17.32 -1.26
C GLY A 160 0.94 -16.15 -2.18
N MET A 161 1.79 -15.80 -3.16
CA MET A 161 1.43 -14.73 -4.12
C MET A 161 0.23 -15.10 -4.99
N GLY A 162 0.16 -16.34 -5.45
CA GLY A 162 -1.03 -16.86 -6.13
C GLY A 162 -2.27 -16.81 -5.25
N GLN A 163 -2.12 -17.10 -3.94
CA GLN A 163 -3.19 -16.97 -2.95
C GLN A 163 -3.63 -15.52 -2.78
N PHE A 164 -2.68 -14.58 -2.68
CA PHE A 164 -2.99 -13.15 -2.66
C PHE A 164 -3.84 -12.72 -3.87
N VAL A 165 -3.38 -13.07 -5.07
CA VAL A 165 -4.09 -12.70 -6.31
C VAL A 165 -5.49 -13.30 -6.35
N ARG A 166 -5.63 -14.59 -6.04
CA ARG A 166 -6.94 -15.25 -5.99
C ARG A 166 -7.87 -14.61 -4.96
N ALA A 167 -7.37 -14.38 -3.75
CA ALA A 167 -8.14 -13.76 -2.67
C ALA A 167 -8.59 -12.34 -3.03
N TYR A 168 -7.69 -11.54 -3.64
CA TYR A 168 -8.03 -10.20 -4.10
C TYR A 168 -9.10 -10.22 -5.19
N VAL A 169 -8.93 -11.04 -6.23
CA VAL A 169 -9.88 -11.15 -7.35
C VAL A 169 -11.26 -11.62 -6.85
N HIS A 170 -11.27 -12.64 -5.97
CA HIS A 170 -12.49 -13.14 -5.36
C HIS A 170 -13.20 -12.09 -4.51
N ALA A 171 -12.47 -11.43 -3.61
CA ALA A 171 -13.01 -10.38 -2.75
C ALA A 171 -13.54 -9.17 -3.53
N ARG A 172 -12.98 -8.92 -4.74
CA ARG A 172 -13.45 -7.88 -5.67
C ARG A 172 -14.62 -8.31 -6.55
N GLY A 173 -15.07 -9.56 -6.45
CA GLY A 173 -16.13 -10.09 -7.30
C GLY A 173 -15.84 -9.97 -8.81
N LEU A 174 -14.56 -10.06 -9.20
CA LEU A 174 -14.18 -9.96 -10.61
C LEU A 174 -14.43 -11.30 -11.31
N ASP A 175 -15.20 -11.25 -12.40
CA ASP A 175 -15.27 -12.38 -13.31
C ASP A 175 -13.93 -12.63 -14.02
N ARG A 176 -13.78 -13.81 -14.63
CA ARG A 176 -12.51 -14.22 -15.25
C ARG A 176 -11.97 -13.22 -16.27
N GLU A 177 -12.83 -12.65 -17.08
CA GLU A 177 -12.42 -11.72 -18.13
C GLU A 177 -11.93 -10.38 -17.55
N LYS A 178 -12.68 -9.82 -16.60
CA LYS A 178 -12.28 -8.60 -15.89
C LYS A 178 -11.01 -8.82 -15.07
N ALA A 179 -10.89 -9.97 -14.39
CA ALA A 179 -9.69 -10.32 -13.64
C ALA A 179 -8.46 -10.35 -14.55
N VAL A 180 -8.51 -11.06 -15.68
CA VAL A 180 -7.39 -11.14 -16.64
C VAL A 180 -7.00 -9.75 -17.15
N ARG A 181 -7.96 -8.93 -17.56
CA ARG A 181 -7.67 -7.55 -18.04
C ARG A 181 -7.02 -6.70 -16.96
N PHE A 182 -7.56 -6.77 -15.75
CA PHE A 182 -7.04 -6.02 -14.60
C PHE A 182 -5.62 -6.44 -14.24
N LEU A 183 -5.37 -7.75 -14.11
CA LEU A 183 -4.07 -8.30 -13.75
C LEU A 183 -3.00 -8.02 -14.81
N ARG A 184 -3.33 -8.07 -16.11
CA ARG A 184 -2.43 -7.62 -17.20
C ARG A 184 -2.04 -6.14 -17.04
N SER A 185 -2.97 -5.29 -16.61
CA SER A 185 -2.69 -3.87 -16.35
C SER A 185 -1.76 -3.68 -15.16
N VAL A 186 -1.95 -4.46 -14.09
CA VAL A 186 -1.07 -4.50 -12.91
C VAL A 186 0.33 -4.96 -13.30
N GLU A 187 0.44 -6.05 -14.06
CA GLU A 187 1.71 -6.58 -14.55
C GLU A 187 2.48 -5.55 -15.39
N LYS A 188 1.82 -4.98 -16.40
CA LYS A 188 2.42 -3.94 -17.26
C LYS A 188 2.93 -2.75 -16.44
N LYS A 189 2.14 -2.29 -15.46
CA LYS A 189 2.52 -1.18 -14.59
C LYS A 189 3.68 -1.53 -13.65
N THR A 190 3.70 -2.75 -13.13
CA THR A 190 4.78 -3.28 -12.30
C THR A 190 6.10 -3.31 -13.07
N GLN A 191 6.09 -3.88 -14.27
CA GLN A 191 7.27 -3.92 -15.16
C GLN A 191 7.77 -2.51 -15.49
N GLN A 192 6.86 -1.58 -15.78
CA GLN A 192 7.24 -0.19 -16.04
C GLN A 192 7.96 0.45 -14.85
N LYS A 193 7.44 0.26 -13.63
CA LYS A 193 8.06 0.78 -12.40
C LYS A 193 9.43 0.16 -12.15
N LEU A 194 9.56 -1.16 -12.28
CA LEU A 194 10.84 -1.86 -12.10
C LEU A 194 11.90 -1.37 -13.10
N ARG A 195 11.55 -1.17 -14.37
CA ARG A 195 12.45 -0.57 -15.37
C ARG A 195 12.89 0.84 -14.99
N THR A 196 11.97 1.65 -14.44
CA THR A 196 12.30 3.00 -13.97
C THR A 196 13.23 2.96 -12.76
N HIS A 197 12.96 2.09 -11.79
CA HIS A 197 13.81 1.92 -10.60
C HIS A 197 15.21 1.40 -10.98
N ALA A 198 15.29 0.44 -11.92
CA ALA A 198 16.58 -0.05 -12.42
C ALA A 198 17.44 1.05 -13.06
N ARG A 199 16.82 1.98 -13.80
CA ARG A 199 17.52 3.13 -14.40
C ARG A 199 17.98 4.15 -13.37
N THR A 200 17.15 4.40 -12.33
CA THR A 200 17.44 5.46 -11.34
C THR A 200 18.29 5.00 -10.17
N ARG A 201 18.24 3.72 -9.80
CA ARG A 201 18.94 3.16 -8.63
C ARG A 201 20.09 2.22 -8.98
N GLY A 202 20.34 1.96 -10.26
CA GLY A 202 21.38 1.02 -10.71
C GLY A 202 21.10 -0.45 -10.38
N HIS A 203 19.96 -0.78 -9.83
CA HIS A 203 19.55 -2.15 -9.52
C HIS A 203 19.07 -2.86 -10.78
N ARG A 204 19.87 -3.80 -11.28
CA ARG A 204 19.45 -4.73 -12.33
C ARG A 204 18.63 -5.88 -11.75
N ILE A 205 17.33 -5.67 -11.58
CA ILE A 205 16.42 -6.79 -11.36
C ILE A 205 16.16 -7.41 -12.75
N ARG A 206 16.76 -8.57 -13.00
CA ARG A 206 16.42 -9.40 -14.15
C ARG A 206 15.09 -10.11 -13.84
N LEU A 207 13.98 -9.49 -14.15
CA LEU A 207 12.72 -10.20 -14.27
C LEU A 207 12.82 -11.08 -15.51
N LYS A 208 12.81 -12.38 -15.33
CA LYS A 208 12.46 -13.30 -16.39
C LYS A 208 10.97 -13.08 -16.67
N ASP A 209 10.63 -12.66 -17.88
CA ASP A 209 9.26 -12.32 -18.31
C ASP A 209 8.18 -13.40 -18.04
N ARG A 210 8.59 -14.58 -17.60
CA ARG A 210 7.71 -15.73 -17.28
C ARG A 210 7.22 -15.80 -15.84
N GLU A 211 7.78 -15.03 -14.91
CA GLU A 211 7.49 -15.22 -13.49
C GLU A 211 6.21 -14.51 -13.04
N ILE A 212 5.90 -13.35 -13.60
CA ILE A 212 4.64 -12.65 -13.29
C ILE A 212 3.46 -13.33 -13.99
N THR A 213 3.64 -13.76 -15.23
CA THR A 213 2.61 -14.50 -15.98
C THR A 213 2.27 -15.84 -15.32
N GLY A 214 3.25 -16.52 -14.70
CA GLY A 214 3.03 -17.76 -13.93
C GLY A 214 2.20 -17.55 -12.67
N ILE A 215 2.32 -16.38 -12.00
CA ILE A 215 1.51 -16.00 -10.84
C ILE A 215 0.05 -15.78 -11.22
N LEU A 216 -0.20 -15.35 -12.47
CA LEU A 216 -1.54 -15.06 -12.98
C LEU A 216 -2.24 -16.28 -13.59
N GLN A 217 -1.51 -17.37 -13.85
CA GLN A 217 -2.04 -18.62 -14.44
C GLN A 217 -2.33 -19.71 -13.39
N ALA A 218 -1.84 -19.55 -12.16
CA ALA A 218 -2.08 -20.43 -11.02
C ALA A 218 -3.32 -20.00 -10.23
#